data_9184a2f1be8b077abfa6825a3381a301
#
_entry.id   9184a2f1be8b077abfa6825a3381a301
#
_cell.length_a   1.000
_cell.length_b   1.000
_cell.length_c   1.000
_cell.angle_alpha   90.00
_cell.angle_beta   90.00
_cell.angle_gamma   90.00
#
_symmetry.space_group_name_H-M   'P 1'
#
loop_
_entity.id
_entity.type
_entity.pdbx_description
1 polymer ?
#
loop_
_entity_poly.entity_id
_entity_poly.type
_entity_poly.pdbx_seq_one_letter_code
_entity_poly.pdbx_strand_id
1 'polypeptide(L)'
;MCEWREDGWTAHRPSAMIFDMKILVVGGSGLLGHHVLEELRLRGHETTTVARTPRDGVDRVADVTAASEDDLRELLAGHDGVVFAGGVDDRRIDKGPVGPRLHDGNVAPVVALLAAARTVGCTRAAVLASYYTYFDRVHPEWGLAAKHPYVRSRLEQARIARETAGPDLPVAIIEVPYVFGVAPGRVPEWSRPVVKWVRSWAPLFAPRGGSAATSARGVGIATVDALEDASGADIPVVEENLRWADMLSRLAGAAGKPRAVRTLPAGVVRAVFRLGGRVNGLTGKEPGLTVEHLDALFLRELFVDPPAPRSVDEALRETAKA
;
A
#
# COMPACT_ATOMS: atom_id res chain seq x y z
N MET A 1 9.97 22.29 -19.72
CA MET A 1 9.57 23.55 -19.07
C MET A 1 8.06 23.51 -19.02
N CYS A 2 7.48 23.08 -17.89
CA CYS A 2 6.03 22.98 -17.73
C CYS A 2 5.54 24.29 -17.12
N GLU A 3 4.71 25.02 -17.87
CA GLU A 3 4.05 26.22 -17.37
C GLU A 3 2.77 25.86 -16.61
N TRP A 4 2.62 26.40 -15.42
CA TRP A 4 1.40 26.36 -14.63
C TRP A 4 0.33 27.27 -15.26
N ARG A 5 -0.86 26.72 -15.53
CA ARG A 5 -2.05 27.51 -15.84
C ARG A 5 -3.11 27.33 -14.75
N GLU A 6 -3.81 28.41 -14.44
CA GLU A 6 -4.74 28.58 -13.30
C GLU A 6 -6.07 27.81 -13.39
N ASP A 7 -6.31 27.01 -14.40
CA ASP A 7 -7.64 26.43 -14.70
C ASP A 7 -7.73 24.95 -14.37
N GLY A 8 -7.16 24.51 -13.30
CA GLY A 8 -7.37 23.15 -12.81
C GLY A 8 -6.89 22.09 -13.82
N TRP A 9 -6.32 21.01 -13.33
CA TRP A 9 -5.89 19.87 -14.11
C TRP A 9 -7.02 19.30 -14.99
N THR A 10 -7.25 19.91 -16.14
CA THR A 10 -7.82 19.21 -17.29
C THR A 10 -6.64 18.56 -17.97
N ALA A 11 -6.52 17.25 -17.79
CA ALA A 11 -5.58 16.43 -18.56
C ALA A 11 -5.95 16.50 -20.03
N HIS A 12 -5.53 17.56 -20.71
CA HIS A 12 -5.30 17.51 -22.14
C HIS A 12 -3.98 16.73 -22.31
N ARG A 13 -4.05 15.40 -22.15
CA ARG A 13 -3.06 14.53 -22.76
C ARG A 13 -3.20 14.77 -24.27
N PRO A 14 -2.13 15.20 -24.98
CA PRO A 14 -2.12 14.98 -26.40
C PRO A 14 -2.40 13.49 -26.60
N SER A 15 -3.20 13.10 -27.60
CA SER A 15 -3.38 11.71 -28.01
C SER A 15 -2.03 11.12 -28.42
N ALA A 16 -1.18 10.86 -27.44
CA ALA A 16 -0.15 9.84 -27.56
C ALA A 16 -0.94 8.53 -27.73
N MET A 17 -0.69 7.80 -28.78
CA MET A 17 -1.28 6.50 -29.03
C MET A 17 -1.28 5.73 -27.71
N ILE A 18 -2.48 5.49 -27.15
CA ILE A 18 -2.66 4.57 -26.03
C ILE A 18 -2.34 3.21 -26.65
N PHE A 19 -1.10 2.75 -26.47
CA PHE A 19 -0.74 1.38 -26.78
C PHE A 19 -1.47 0.52 -25.76
N ASP A 20 -2.35 -0.36 -26.23
CA ASP A 20 -2.96 -1.39 -25.40
C ASP A 20 -1.84 -2.25 -24.82
N MET A 21 -1.55 -2.05 -23.55
CA MET A 21 -0.56 -2.85 -22.82
C MET A 21 -1.21 -4.12 -22.32
N LYS A 22 -0.45 -5.21 -22.28
CA LYS A 22 -0.83 -6.44 -21.59
C LYS A 22 -0.08 -6.54 -20.25
N ILE A 23 -0.83 -6.40 -19.18
CA ILE A 23 -0.27 -6.28 -17.82
C ILE A 23 -0.62 -7.50 -16.96
N LEU A 24 0.41 -8.13 -16.39
CA LEU A 24 0.26 -9.17 -15.39
C LEU A 24 0.12 -8.55 -14.00
N VAL A 25 -0.95 -8.88 -13.26
CA VAL A 25 -1.17 -8.35 -11.90
C VAL A 25 -1.12 -9.47 -10.88
N VAL A 26 -0.01 -9.56 -10.14
CA VAL A 26 0.15 -10.46 -9.01
C VAL A 26 -0.56 -9.90 -7.79
N GLY A 27 -1.47 -10.67 -7.21
CA GLY A 27 -2.30 -10.21 -6.10
C GLY A 27 -3.56 -9.44 -6.53
N GLY A 28 -3.97 -9.57 -7.80
CA GLY A 28 -5.15 -8.91 -8.37
C GLY A 28 -6.47 -9.24 -7.65
N SER A 29 -6.57 -10.36 -6.93
CA SER A 29 -7.73 -10.71 -6.08
C SER A 29 -7.72 -10.04 -4.70
N GLY A 30 -6.72 -9.22 -4.39
CA GLY A 30 -6.63 -8.40 -3.17
C GLY A 30 -7.37 -7.09 -3.29
N LEU A 31 -7.48 -6.33 -2.18
CA LEU A 31 -8.14 -5.02 -2.18
C LEU A 31 -7.54 -4.06 -3.22
N LEU A 32 -6.24 -3.84 -3.17
CA LEU A 32 -5.57 -2.87 -4.04
C LEU A 32 -5.41 -3.39 -5.47
N GLY A 33 -5.02 -4.67 -5.61
CA GLY A 33 -4.86 -5.29 -6.93
C GLY A 33 -6.16 -5.32 -7.74
N HIS A 34 -7.31 -5.46 -7.08
CA HIS A 34 -8.63 -5.34 -7.72
C HIS A 34 -8.82 -3.98 -8.38
N HIS A 35 -8.54 -2.89 -7.67
CA HIS A 35 -8.69 -1.54 -8.24
C HIS A 35 -7.64 -1.21 -9.31
N VAL A 36 -6.45 -1.81 -9.23
CA VAL A 36 -5.48 -1.74 -10.33
C VAL A 36 -6.03 -2.42 -11.58
N LEU A 37 -6.63 -3.62 -11.44
CA LEU A 37 -7.25 -4.32 -12.57
C LEU A 37 -8.44 -3.57 -13.16
N GLU A 38 -9.30 -2.99 -12.31
CA GLU A 38 -10.42 -2.16 -12.78
C GLU A 38 -9.92 -0.95 -13.59
N GLU A 39 -8.91 -0.25 -13.10
CA GLU A 39 -8.37 0.94 -13.77
C GLU A 39 -7.67 0.57 -15.08
N LEU A 40 -6.88 -0.51 -15.12
CA LEU A 40 -6.27 -1.01 -16.35
C LEU A 40 -7.32 -1.31 -17.42
N ARG A 41 -8.37 -2.04 -17.06
CA ARG A 41 -9.47 -2.38 -17.97
C ARG A 41 -10.26 -1.14 -18.43
N LEU A 42 -10.48 -0.20 -17.52
CA LEU A 42 -11.17 1.07 -17.84
C LEU A 42 -10.39 1.87 -18.89
N ARG A 43 -9.06 1.79 -18.89
CA ARG A 43 -8.21 2.44 -19.89
C ARG A 43 -7.94 1.60 -21.13
N GLY A 44 -8.54 0.42 -21.25
CA GLY A 44 -8.44 -0.44 -22.45
C GLY A 44 -7.26 -1.39 -22.46
N HIS A 45 -6.50 -1.53 -21.34
CA HIS A 45 -5.39 -2.46 -21.27
C HIS A 45 -5.86 -3.90 -21.07
N GLU A 46 -5.13 -4.86 -21.65
CA GLU A 46 -5.31 -6.28 -21.37
C GLU A 46 -4.72 -6.64 -20.00
N THR A 47 -5.41 -7.48 -19.24
CA THR A 47 -4.97 -7.87 -17.90
C THR A 47 -4.91 -9.37 -17.72
N THR A 48 -3.91 -9.85 -17.03
CA THR A 48 -3.84 -11.22 -16.51
C THR A 48 -3.72 -11.18 -14.99
N THR A 49 -4.71 -11.74 -14.30
CA THR A 49 -4.77 -11.77 -12.84
C THR A 49 -4.11 -13.03 -12.31
N VAL A 50 -3.14 -12.86 -11.41
CA VAL A 50 -2.47 -13.98 -10.73
C VAL A 50 -2.75 -13.95 -9.24
N ALA A 51 -3.17 -15.08 -8.68
CA ALA A 51 -3.37 -15.28 -7.25
C ALA A 51 -3.00 -16.69 -6.81
N ARG A 52 -2.71 -16.88 -5.51
CA ARG A 52 -2.33 -18.18 -4.94
C ARG A 52 -3.51 -19.17 -4.83
N THR A 53 -4.71 -18.67 -4.80
CA THR A 53 -5.92 -19.49 -4.65
C THR A 53 -6.90 -19.19 -5.77
N PRO A 54 -7.59 -20.21 -6.31
CA PRO A 54 -8.60 -20.01 -7.33
C PRO A 54 -9.77 -19.18 -6.76
N ARG A 55 -10.21 -18.19 -7.52
CA ARG A 55 -11.36 -17.33 -7.22
C ARG A 55 -11.90 -16.77 -8.53
N ASP A 56 -13.12 -16.27 -8.48
CA ASP A 56 -13.70 -15.54 -9.62
C ASP A 56 -12.81 -14.35 -10.00
N GLY A 57 -12.53 -14.20 -11.29
CA GLY A 57 -11.65 -13.15 -11.81
C GLY A 57 -10.14 -13.41 -11.65
N VAL A 58 -9.73 -14.63 -11.27
CA VAL A 58 -8.33 -15.06 -11.28
C VAL A 58 -8.07 -15.88 -12.55
N ASP A 59 -7.22 -15.38 -13.44
CA ASP A 59 -6.91 -16.01 -14.73
C ASP A 59 -5.87 -17.12 -14.58
N ARG A 60 -4.92 -16.95 -13.65
CA ARG A 60 -3.83 -17.91 -13.38
C ARG A 60 -3.67 -18.11 -11.86
N VAL A 61 -3.67 -19.40 -11.46
CA VAL A 61 -3.38 -19.77 -10.07
C VAL A 61 -1.90 -20.12 -9.96
N ALA A 62 -1.13 -19.26 -9.28
CA ALA A 62 0.29 -19.47 -9.05
C ALA A 62 0.74 -18.84 -7.73
N ASP A 63 1.64 -19.51 -7.02
CA ASP A 63 2.35 -18.93 -5.88
C ASP A 63 3.71 -18.42 -6.33
N VAL A 64 3.79 -17.12 -6.63
CA VAL A 64 5.03 -16.48 -7.08
C VAL A 64 6.13 -16.49 -6.02
N THR A 65 5.83 -16.86 -4.77
CA THR A 65 6.83 -16.99 -3.70
C THR A 65 7.57 -18.34 -3.75
N ALA A 66 6.97 -19.32 -4.42
CA ALA A 66 7.50 -20.69 -4.54
C ALA A 66 7.77 -21.10 -6.01
N ALA A 67 7.40 -20.25 -6.98
CA ALA A 67 7.56 -20.52 -8.40
C ALA A 67 9.04 -20.53 -8.79
N SER A 68 9.40 -21.45 -9.70
CA SER A 68 10.72 -21.44 -10.32
C SER A 68 10.89 -20.27 -11.28
N GLU A 69 12.13 -19.99 -11.69
CA GLU A 69 12.41 -18.94 -12.67
C GLU A 69 11.73 -19.23 -14.01
N ASP A 70 11.68 -20.47 -14.45
CA ASP A 70 11.03 -20.87 -15.70
C ASP A 70 9.50 -20.73 -15.60
N ASP A 71 8.87 -21.07 -14.47
CA ASP A 71 7.44 -20.82 -14.24
C ASP A 71 7.11 -19.33 -14.32
N LEU A 72 7.96 -18.48 -13.73
CA LEU A 72 7.76 -17.02 -13.78
C LEU A 72 7.96 -16.45 -15.18
N ARG A 73 8.90 -16.97 -15.98
CA ARG A 73 9.07 -16.58 -17.38
C ARG A 73 7.87 -16.98 -18.23
N GLU A 74 7.36 -18.20 -18.04
CA GLU A 74 6.15 -18.67 -18.74
C GLU A 74 4.94 -17.81 -18.36
N LEU A 75 4.80 -17.48 -17.09
CA LEU A 75 3.71 -16.63 -16.60
C LEU A 75 3.74 -15.22 -17.21
N LEU A 76 4.94 -14.66 -17.41
CA LEU A 76 5.15 -13.32 -17.94
C LEU A 76 5.26 -13.27 -19.46
N ALA A 77 5.34 -14.39 -20.14
CA ALA A 77 5.50 -14.42 -21.59
C ALA A 77 4.37 -13.67 -22.31
N GLY A 78 4.75 -12.76 -23.19
CA GLY A 78 3.81 -11.93 -23.97
C GLY A 78 3.11 -10.82 -23.19
N HIS A 79 3.60 -10.46 -21.98
CA HIS A 79 3.15 -9.29 -21.25
C HIS A 79 4.15 -8.13 -21.45
N ASP A 80 3.62 -6.91 -21.54
CA ASP A 80 4.39 -5.67 -21.64
C ASP A 80 4.87 -5.18 -20.28
N GLY A 81 4.16 -5.57 -19.22
CA GLY A 81 4.49 -5.14 -17.87
C GLY A 81 3.88 -5.98 -16.76
N VAL A 82 4.32 -5.68 -15.54
CA VAL A 82 3.92 -6.42 -14.34
C VAL A 82 3.64 -5.50 -13.16
N VAL A 83 2.58 -5.84 -12.40
CA VAL A 83 2.27 -5.21 -11.11
C VAL A 83 2.38 -6.25 -10.00
N PHE A 84 3.15 -5.93 -8.98
CA PHE A 84 3.17 -6.70 -7.74
C PHE A 84 2.33 -5.99 -6.67
N ALA A 85 1.09 -6.46 -6.48
CA ALA A 85 0.15 -5.99 -5.45
C ALA A 85 0.03 -6.97 -4.27
N GLY A 86 1.00 -7.86 -4.13
CA GLY A 86 1.11 -8.83 -3.05
C GLY A 86 1.99 -8.34 -1.90
N GLY A 87 2.27 -9.23 -0.98
CA GLY A 87 3.20 -9.00 0.13
C GLY A 87 2.63 -9.34 1.50
N VAL A 88 3.50 -9.24 2.49
CA VAL A 88 3.19 -9.45 3.91
C VAL A 88 3.00 -8.09 4.58
N ASP A 89 1.88 -7.95 5.27
CA ASP A 89 1.50 -6.77 6.05
C ASP A 89 2.27 -6.70 7.38
N ASP A 90 2.38 -5.51 7.92
CA ASP A 90 2.97 -5.18 9.22
C ASP A 90 2.12 -5.62 10.43
N ARG A 91 0.83 -5.88 10.23
CA ARG A 91 -0.16 -6.15 11.28
C ARG A 91 -0.19 -7.58 11.78
N ARG A 92 0.35 -8.51 10.99
CA ARG A 92 0.43 -9.90 11.42
C ARG A 92 1.57 -10.08 12.41
N ILE A 93 1.23 -10.45 13.64
CA ILE A 93 2.16 -10.67 14.73
C ILE A 93 2.28 -12.18 15.00
N ASP A 94 3.35 -12.78 14.54
CA ASP A 94 3.67 -14.19 14.76
C ASP A 94 4.77 -14.35 15.80
N LYS A 95 5.02 -15.56 16.28
CA LYS A 95 6.19 -15.91 17.10
C LYS A 95 7.41 -16.07 16.22
N GLY A 96 8.57 -15.71 16.75
CA GLY A 96 9.87 -15.84 16.09
C GLY A 96 10.26 -14.61 15.28
N PRO A 97 11.42 -14.69 14.60
CA PRO A 97 12.00 -13.53 13.92
C PRO A 97 11.13 -13.10 12.74
N VAL A 98 10.72 -11.84 12.73
CA VAL A 98 9.86 -11.27 11.68
C VAL A 98 10.64 -10.97 10.39
N GLY A 99 11.95 -10.74 10.49
CA GLY A 99 12.80 -10.38 9.35
C GLY A 99 12.73 -11.36 8.17
N PRO A 100 13.01 -12.66 8.37
CA PRO A 100 12.91 -13.67 7.30
C PRO A 100 11.52 -13.67 6.64
N ARG A 101 10.45 -13.66 7.41
CA ARG A 101 9.07 -13.64 6.88
C ARG A 101 8.80 -12.40 6.01
N LEU A 102 9.28 -11.24 6.43
CA LEU A 102 9.13 -10.00 5.65
C LEU A 102 9.98 -10.05 4.38
N HIS A 103 11.18 -10.60 4.45
CA HIS A 103 12.02 -10.80 3.28
C HIS A 103 11.37 -11.76 2.28
N ASP A 104 10.95 -12.95 2.73
CA ASP A 104 10.34 -13.99 1.89
C ASP A 104 8.99 -13.56 1.28
N GLY A 105 8.25 -12.69 1.99
CA GLY A 105 6.95 -12.21 1.51
C GLY A 105 6.99 -10.92 0.71
N ASN A 106 8.00 -10.06 0.93
CA ASN A 106 8.06 -8.74 0.31
C ASN A 106 9.22 -8.59 -0.68
N VAL A 107 10.40 -9.12 -0.38
CA VAL A 107 11.61 -8.89 -1.17
C VAL A 107 11.82 -10.00 -2.20
N ALA A 108 11.95 -11.23 -1.75
CA ALA A 108 12.32 -12.37 -2.62
C ALA A 108 11.35 -12.54 -3.81
N PRO A 109 10.01 -12.51 -3.64
CA PRO A 109 9.10 -12.69 -4.78
C PRO A 109 9.18 -11.56 -5.80
N VAL A 110 9.42 -10.33 -5.36
CA VAL A 110 9.57 -9.18 -6.27
C VAL A 110 10.85 -9.30 -7.08
N VAL A 111 11.95 -9.70 -6.44
CA VAL A 111 13.24 -9.92 -7.11
C VAL A 111 13.12 -11.00 -8.19
N ALA A 112 12.55 -12.17 -7.84
CA ALA A 112 12.35 -13.26 -8.79
C ALA A 112 11.44 -12.84 -9.97
N LEU A 113 10.33 -12.16 -9.66
CA LEU A 113 9.36 -11.70 -10.67
C LEU A 113 9.98 -10.69 -11.64
N LEU A 114 10.74 -9.71 -11.13
CA LEU A 114 11.38 -8.69 -11.96
C LEU A 114 12.57 -9.23 -12.77
N ALA A 115 13.32 -10.20 -12.24
CA ALA A 115 14.35 -10.91 -13.00
C ALA A 115 13.75 -11.62 -14.22
N ALA A 116 12.65 -12.34 -14.02
CA ALA A 116 11.91 -12.99 -15.09
C ALA A 116 11.30 -11.97 -16.08
N ALA A 117 10.68 -10.90 -15.57
CA ALA A 117 10.08 -9.84 -16.39
C ALA A 117 11.12 -9.18 -17.31
N ARG A 118 12.30 -8.87 -16.79
CA ARG A 118 13.41 -8.38 -17.60
C ARG A 118 13.83 -9.38 -18.68
N THR A 119 13.92 -10.64 -18.34
CA THR A 119 14.35 -11.70 -19.27
C THR A 119 13.38 -11.88 -20.44
N VAL A 120 12.06 -11.74 -20.19
CA VAL A 120 11.05 -11.85 -21.26
C VAL A 120 10.78 -10.55 -22.00
N GLY A 121 11.46 -9.46 -21.62
CA GLY A 121 11.38 -8.17 -22.33
C GLY A 121 10.23 -7.26 -21.87
N CYS A 122 9.70 -7.42 -20.66
CA CYS A 122 8.77 -6.42 -20.09
C CYS A 122 9.46 -5.06 -19.99
N THR A 123 8.69 -3.99 -20.23
CA THR A 123 9.16 -2.60 -20.23
C THR A 123 8.48 -1.72 -19.18
N ARG A 124 7.58 -2.29 -18.38
CA ARG A 124 6.80 -1.60 -17.36
C ARG A 124 6.71 -2.44 -16.10
N ALA A 125 6.96 -1.84 -14.95
CA ALA A 125 6.76 -2.52 -13.66
C ALA A 125 6.29 -1.55 -12.58
N ALA A 126 5.39 -2.03 -11.71
CA ALA A 126 4.98 -1.32 -10.51
C ALA A 126 4.92 -2.27 -9.31
N VAL A 127 5.39 -1.80 -8.16
CA VAL A 127 5.37 -2.54 -6.89
C VAL A 127 4.61 -1.72 -5.86
N LEU A 128 3.53 -2.28 -5.31
CA LEU A 128 2.82 -1.65 -4.21
C LEU A 128 3.64 -1.81 -2.92
N ALA A 129 4.01 -0.70 -2.33
CA ALA A 129 4.88 -0.62 -1.16
C ALA A 129 4.20 0.15 -0.01
N SER A 130 4.96 0.80 0.84
CA SER A 130 4.45 1.52 2.00
C SER A 130 4.98 2.95 2.04
N TYR A 131 4.13 3.91 2.34
CA TYR A 131 4.50 5.33 2.51
C TYR A 131 5.46 5.60 3.68
N TYR A 132 5.69 4.64 4.56
CA TYR A 132 6.73 4.77 5.60
C TYR A 132 8.13 4.91 5.00
N THR A 133 8.33 4.39 3.78
CA THR A 133 9.59 4.56 3.04
C THR A 133 9.81 6.02 2.63
N TYR A 134 8.75 6.74 2.25
CA TYR A 134 8.80 8.18 2.02
C TYR A 134 9.31 8.92 3.27
N PHE A 135 8.71 8.66 4.43
CA PHE A 135 9.11 9.35 5.66
C PHE A 135 10.52 8.98 6.14
N ASP A 136 10.99 7.77 5.90
CA ASP A 136 12.39 7.40 6.21
C ASP A 136 13.38 8.17 5.32
N ARG A 137 13.01 8.47 4.05
CA ARG A 137 13.82 9.26 3.13
C ARG A 137 13.82 10.76 3.45
N VAL A 138 12.65 11.34 3.75
CA VAL A 138 12.53 12.80 3.98
C VAL A 138 12.87 13.19 5.41
N HIS A 139 12.84 12.23 6.35
CA HIS A 139 13.13 12.40 7.76
C HIS A 139 14.07 11.29 8.27
N PRO A 140 15.31 11.19 7.75
CA PRO A 140 16.25 10.13 8.13
C PRO A 140 16.57 10.13 9.63
N GLU A 141 16.45 11.28 10.31
CA GLU A 141 16.63 11.42 11.76
C GLU A 141 15.57 10.67 12.58
N TRP A 142 14.44 10.28 11.97
CA TRP A 142 13.45 9.45 12.67
C TRP A 142 13.92 8.00 12.80
N GLY A 143 14.78 7.54 11.90
CA GLY A 143 15.36 6.20 11.90
C GLY A 143 14.29 5.11 11.84
N LEU A 144 13.30 5.26 10.96
CA LEU A 144 12.16 4.33 10.87
C LEU A 144 12.61 2.93 10.48
N ALA A 145 13.50 2.82 9.50
CA ALA A 145 14.04 1.54 9.07
C ALA A 145 14.85 0.82 10.17
N ALA A 146 15.56 1.57 11.02
CA ALA A 146 16.29 1.00 12.13
C ALA A 146 15.36 0.46 13.22
N LYS A 147 14.22 1.12 13.46
CA LYS A 147 13.25 0.80 14.52
C LYS A 147 12.21 -0.22 14.09
N HIS A 148 11.88 -0.30 12.80
CA HIS A 148 10.76 -1.06 12.28
C HIS A 148 11.23 -2.03 11.18
N PRO A 149 11.28 -3.34 11.43
CA PRO A 149 11.66 -4.35 10.42
C PRO A 149 10.83 -4.27 9.14
N TYR A 150 9.55 -3.92 9.24
CA TYR A 150 8.68 -3.72 8.09
C TYR A 150 9.15 -2.59 7.18
N VAL A 151 9.47 -1.42 7.74
CA VAL A 151 9.96 -0.28 6.96
C VAL A 151 11.27 -0.64 6.25
N ARG A 152 12.18 -1.30 6.98
CA ARG A 152 13.45 -1.79 6.41
C ARG A 152 13.21 -2.75 5.24
N SER A 153 12.29 -3.71 5.36
CA SER A 153 11.98 -4.66 4.29
C SER A 153 11.41 -3.98 3.05
N ARG A 154 10.63 -2.91 3.22
CA ARG A 154 10.05 -2.15 2.10
C ARG A 154 11.10 -1.28 1.39
N LEU A 155 12.05 -0.69 2.11
CA LEU A 155 13.20 -0.01 1.52
C LEU A 155 14.11 -0.98 0.76
N GLU A 156 14.39 -2.14 1.36
CA GLU A 156 15.16 -3.20 0.72
C GLU A 156 14.46 -3.70 -0.55
N GLN A 157 13.14 -3.93 -0.50
CA GLN A 157 12.32 -4.29 -1.64
C GLN A 157 12.49 -3.29 -2.79
N ALA A 158 12.33 -1.99 -2.53
CA ALA A 158 12.41 -0.95 -3.55
C ALA A 158 13.81 -0.89 -4.19
N ARG A 159 14.86 -0.95 -3.36
CA ARG A 159 16.25 -0.91 -3.83
C ARG A 159 16.58 -2.12 -4.70
N ILE A 160 16.36 -3.34 -4.18
CA ILE A 160 16.73 -4.57 -4.89
C ILE A 160 15.85 -4.78 -6.13
N ALA A 161 14.57 -4.39 -6.08
CA ALA A 161 13.69 -4.40 -7.24
C ALA A 161 14.28 -3.67 -8.43
N ARG A 162 14.75 -2.44 -8.23
CA ARG A 162 15.37 -1.61 -9.29
C ARG A 162 16.71 -2.15 -9.76
N GLU A 163 17.54 -2.62 -8.83
CA GLU A 163 18.82 -3.26 -9.17
C GLU A 163 18.63 -4.49 -10.05
N THR A 164 17.62 -5.32 -9.72
CA THR A 164 17.30 -6.53 -10.48
C THR A 164 16.70 -6.22 -11.85
N ALA A 165 15.78 -5.28 -11.91
CA ALA A 165 15.12 -4.86 -13.14
C ALA A 165 16.11 -4.24 -14.16
N GLY A 166 17.10 -3.49 -13.66
CA GLY A 166 18.08 -2.80 -14.50
C GLY A 166 17.48 -1.57 -15.19
N PRO A 167 18.25 -0.93 -16.10
CA PRO A 167 17.87 0.35 -16.70
C PRO A 167 16.71 0.26 -17.69
N ASP A 168 16.50 -0.91 -18.33
CA ASP A 168 15.53 -1.08 -19.40
C ASP A 168 14.11 -1.43 -18.89
N LEU A 169 13.99 -1.77 -17.60
CA LEU A 169 12.71 -2.03 -16.95
C LEU A 169 12.52 -1.07 -15.75
N PRO A 170 12.00 0.14 -15.98
CA PRO A 170 11.72 1.07 -14.90
C PRO A 170 10.69 0.50 -13.92
N VAL A 171 10.97 0.64 -12.61
CA VAL A 171 10.12 0.10 -11.55
C VAL A 171 9.55 1.23 -10.71
N ALA A 172 8.26 1.51 -10.85
CA ALA A 172 7.54 2.43 -9.99
C ALA A 172 7.28 1.79 -8.61
N ILE A 173 7.62 2.50 -7.55
CA ILE A 173 7.30 2.10 -6.19
C ILE A 173 6.12 2.94 -5.72
N ILE A 174 4.97 2.30 -5.60
CA ILE A 174 3.72 2.95 -5.19
C ILE A 174 3.65 2.94 -3.67
N GLU A 175 3.89 4.07 -3.05
CA GLU A 175 3.99 4.23 -1.60
C GLU A 175 2.60 4.47 -1.00
N VAL A 176 1.96 3.36 -0.62
CA VAL A 176 0.58 3.31 -0.16
C VAL A 176 0.46 3.75 1.30
N PRO A 177 -0.35 4.78 1.61
CA PRO A 177 -0.60 5.27 2.97
C PRO A 177 -1.77 4.52 3.63
N TYR A 178 -2.55 5.23 4.46
CA TYR A 178 -3.77 4.68 5.06
C TYR A 178 -4.88 4.59 4.01
N VAL A 179 -5.33 3.38 3.70
CA VAL A 179 -6.27 3.12 2.60
C VAL A 179 -7.70 2.95 3.09
N PHE A 180 -8.65 3.54 2.38
CA PHE A 180 -10.09 3.36 2.51
C PHE A 180 -10.67 2.74 1.24
N GLY A 181 -11.89 2.21 1.32
CA GLY A 181 -12.60 1.57 0.22
C GLY A 181 -12.75 0.08 0.41
N VAL A 182 -13.40 -0.56 -0.54
CA VAL A 182 -13.71 -1.99 -0.53
C VAL A 182 -13.49 -2.59 -1.91
N ALA A 183 -13.32 -3.91 -1.96
CA ALA A 183 -13.42 -4.70 -3.19
C ALA A 183 -14.26 -5.95 -2.88
N PRO A 184 -14.73 -6.72 -3.85
CA PRO A 184 -15.55 -7.90 -3.61
C PRO A 184 -14.94 -8.85 -2.59
N GLY A 185 -15.58 -8.96 -1.40
CA GLY A 185 -15.12 -9.76 -0.28
C GLY A 185 -13.84 -9.26 0.41
N ARG A 186 -13.39 -8.02 0.14
CA ARG A 186 -12.18 -7.42 0.69
C ARG A 186 -12.47 -6.06 1.31
N VAL A 187 -11.89 -5.86 2.49
CA VAL A 187 -11.87 -4.58 3.19
C VAL A 187 -10.43 -4.34 3.68
N PRO A 188 -10.04 -3.09 3.97
CA PRO A 188 -8.76 -2.85 4.64
C PRO A 188 -8.67 -3.64 5.95
N GLU A 189 -7.61 -4.38 6.18
CA GLU A 189 -7.50 -5.28 7.36
C GLU A 189 -7.62 -4.53 8.68
N TRP A 190 -7.15 -3.29 8.74
CA TRP A 190 -7.29 -2.43 9.90
C TRP A 190 -8.74 -2.05 10.21
N SER A 191 -9.63 -2.07 9.22
CA SER A 191 -10.99 -1.51 9.34
C SER A 191 -11.89 -2.31 10.27
N ARG A 192 -11.84 -3.64 10.23
CA ARG A 192 -12.73 -4.50 11.00
C ARG A 192 -12.74 -4.20 12.51
N PRO A 193 -11.58 -4.18 13.21
CA PRO A 193 -11.58 -3.86 14.64
C PRO A 193 -11.97 -2.40 14.91
N VAL A 194 -11.59 -1.46 14.06
CA VAL A 194 -11.92 -0.04 14.21
C VAL A 194 -13.41 0.20 13.98
N VAL A 195 -13.99 -0.37 12.91
CA VAL A 195 -15.43 -0.26 12.63
C VAL A 195 -16.26 -0.91 13.75
N LYS A 196 -15.84 -2.07 14.26
CA LYS A 196 -16.47 -2.70 15.43
C LYS A 196 -16.41 -1.76 16.65
N TRP A 197 -15.29 -1.10 16.87
CA TRP A 197 -15.13 -0.16 17.98
C TRP A 197 -16.02 1.09 17.81
N VAL A 198 -16.02 1.75 16.65
CA VAL A 198 -16.87 2.93 16.42
C VAL A 198 -18.36 2.60 16.47
N ARG A 199 -18.76 1.37 16.17
CA ARG A 199 -20.14 0.87 16.32
C ARG A 199 -20.51 0.48 17.77
N SER A 200 -19.53 0.28 18.65
CA SER A 200 -19.76 -0.09 20.04
C SER A 200 -20.20 1.12 20.87
N TRP A 201 -20.49 0.93 22.16
CA TRP A 201 -20.76 1.99 23.13
C TRP A 201 -19.47 2.57 23.79
N ALA A 202 -18.34 1.90 23.61
CA ALA A 202 -17.08 2.28 24.24
C ALA A 202 -16.60 3.68 23.78
N PRO A 203 -16.04 4.51 24.67
CA PRO A 203 -15.56 5.85 24.31
C PRO A 203 -14.51 5.79 23.18
N LEU A 204 -14.53 6.79 22.30
CA LEU A 204 -13.54 6.91 21.23
C LEU A 204 -12.37 7.77 21.70
N PHE A 205 -11.17 7.26 21.47
CA PHE A 205 -9.92 7.94 21.78
C PHE A 205 -8.99 7.94 20.57
N ALA A 206 -8.23 9.00 20.38
CA ALA A 206 -7.23 9.10 19.34
C ALA A 206 -5.93 9.70 19.86
N PRO A 207 -4.77 9.29 19.37
CA PRO A 207 -3.52 10.02 19.56
C PRO A 207 -3.58 11.36 18.78
N ARG A 208 -2.63 12.27 19.05
CA ARG A 208 -2.63 13.62 18.44
C ARG A 208 -2.21 13.66 16.98
N GLY A 209 -1.51 12.65 16.49
CA GLY A 209 -1.01 12.62 15.12
C GLY A 209 -2.07 12.34 14.07
N GLY A 210 -1.62 11.98 12.89
CA GLY A 210 -2.45 11.68 11.75
C GLY A 210 -1.68 10.96 10.66
N SER A 211 -2.33 10.70 9.55
CA SER A 211 -1.76 10.00 8.42
C SER A 211 -2.26 10.59 7.11
N ALA A 212 -1.42 10.56 6.09
CA ALA A 212 -1.86 10.62 4.71
C ALA A 212 -2.84 9.47 4.46
N ALA A 213 -3.85 9.72 3.64
CA ALA A 213 -4.93 8.80 3.33
C ALA A 213 -5.24 8.81 1.84
N THR A 214 -5.67 7.67 1.35
CA THR A 214 -6.11 7.50 -0.05
C THR A 214 -7.24 6.48 -0.14
N SER A 215 -7.97 6.52 -1.25
CA SER A 215 -8.89 5.44 -1.61
C SER A 215 -8.14 4.28 -2.29
N ALA A 216 -8.67 3.07 -2.19
CA ALA A 216 -8.15 1.93 -2.93
C ALA A 216 -8.18 2.17 -4.45
N ARG A 217 -9.19 2.92 -4.94
CA ARG A 217 -9.28 3.39 -6.32
C ARG A 217 -8.16 4.37 -6.66
N GLY A 218 -7.82 5.31 -5.76
CA GLY A 218 -6.69 6.23 -5.94
C GLY A 218 -5.36 5.51 -6.12
N VAL A 219 -5.15 4.39 -5.39
CA VAL A 219 -3.98 3.53 -5.60
C VAL A 219 -4.00 2.90 -7.00
N GLY A 220 -5.17 2.42 -7.47
CA GLY A 220 -5.33 1.88 -8.83
C GLY A 220 -4.93 2.91 -9.89
N ILE A 221 -5.48 4.13 -9.81
CA ILE A 221 -5.19 5.23 -10.73
C ILE A 221 -3.68 5.55 -10.75
N ALA A 222 -3.07 5.78 -9.59
CA ALA A 222 -1.65 6.12 -9.49
C ALA A 222 -0.75 5.01 -10.03
N THR A 223 -1.14 3.73 -9.84
CA THR A 223 -0.39 2.60 -10.37
C THR A 223 -0.42 2.55 -11.89
N VAL A 224 -1.60 2.78 -12.49
CA VAL A 224 -1.74 2.74 -13.94
C VAL A 224 -1.09 3.95 -14.60
N ASP A 225 -1.21 5.16 -14.01
CA ASP A 225 -0.46 6.35 -14.44
C ASP A 225 1.05 6.06 -14.50
N ALA A 226 1.58 5.44 -13.44
CA ALA A 226 3.00 5.09 -13.37
C ALA A 226 3.44 4.08 -14.45
N LEU A 227 2.57 3.11 -14.79
CA LEU A 227 2.85 2.16 -15.86
C LEU A 227 2.83 2.84 -17.25
N GLU A 228 1.81 3.65 -17.53
CA GLU A 228 1.69 4.38 -18.79
C GLU A 228 2.88 5.32 -19.01
N ASP A 229 3.33 6.00 -17.96
CA ASP A 229 4.46 6.93 -17.99
C ASP A 229 5.84 6.23 -17.94
N ALA A 230 5.88 4.90 -17.86
CA ALA A 230 7.11 4.13 -17.63
C ALA A 230 7.94 4.68 -16.45
N SER A 231 7.28 5.02 -15.36
CA SER A 231 7.92 5.66 -14.22
C SER A 231 8.84 4.69 -13.48
N GLY A 232 10.04 5.15 -13.12
CA GLY A 232 10.95 4.48 -12.18
C GLY A 232 10.98 5.14 -10.80
N ALA A 233 10.02 6.04 -10.51
CA ALA A 233 10.03 6.86 -9.29
C ALA A 233 9.39 6.16 -8.08
N ASP A 234 9.63 6.73 -6.88
CA ASP A 234 8.83 6.49 -5.69
C ASP A 234 7.64 7.46 -5.70
N ILE A 235 6.43 6.92 -5.61
CA ILE A 235 5.18 7.68 -5.79
C ILE A 235 4.33 7.55 -4.52
N PRO A 236 4.37 8.54 -3.62
CA PRO A 236 3.45 8.59 -2.49
C PRO A 236 2.03 8.90 -2.98
N VAL A 237 1.09 7.98 -2.73
CA VAL A 237 -0.30 8.12 -3.19
C VAL A 237 -1.14 8.76 -2.12
N VAL A 238 -1.47 10.05 -2.27
CA VAL A 238 -2.20 10.81 -1.26
C VAL A 238 -3.36 11.57 -1.88
N GLU A 239 -4.55 11.41 -1.30
CA GLU A 239 -5.73 12.20 -1.65
C GLU A 239 -6.07 13.23 -0.56
N GLU A 240 -5.91 12.83 0.71
CA GLU A 240 -6.22 13.68 1.87
C GLU A 240 -5.30 13.37 3.05
N ASN A 241 -5.05 14.35 3.91
CA ASN A 241 -4.38 14.15 5.19
C ASN A 241 -5.40 14.17 6.33
N LEU A 242 -5.45 13.12 7.15
CA LEU A 242 -6.42 12.96 8.22
C LEU A 242 -5.74 12.86 9.58
N ARG A 243 -6.15 13.68 10.53
CA ARG A 243 -5.84 13.43 11.95
C ARG A 243 -6.60 12.19 12.43
N TRP A 244 -6.01 11.43 13.33
CA TRP A 244 -6.65 10.22 13.85
C TRP A 244 -8.04 10.49 14.47
N ALA A 245 -8.20 11.64 15.13
CA ALA A 245 -9.48 12.04 15.70
C ALA A 245 -10.54 12.31 14.62
N ASP A 246 -10.16 12.98 13.52
CA ASP A 246 -11.06 13.29 12.41
C ASP A 246 -11.46 12.00 11.68
N MET A 247 -10.49 11.11 11.43
CA MET A 247 -10.75 9.81 10.83
C MET A 247 -11.77 8.99 11.65
N LEU A 248 -11.57 8.88 12.96
CA LEU A 248 -12.49 8.14 13.83
C LEU A 248 -13.86 8.81 13.91
N SER A 249 -13.92 10.15 13.93
CA SER A 249 -15.17 10.90 13.93
C SER A 249 -15.96 10.68 12.65
N ARG A 250 -15.30 10.76 11.49
CA ARG A 250 -15.93 10.49 10.18
C ARG A 250 -16.40 9.04 10.07
N LEU A 251 -15.58 8.06 10.51
CA LEU A 251 -15.98 6.64 10.54
C LEU A 251 -17.19 6.40 11.43
N ALA A 252 -17.25 7.03 12.62
CA ALA A 252 -18.38 6.92 13.53
C ALA A 252 -19.65 7.51 12.91
N GLY A 253 -19.55 8.66 12.25
CA GLY A 253 -20.65 9.27 11.48
C GLY A 253 -21.12 8.36 10.34
N ALA A 254 -20.21 7.83 9.54
CA ALA A 254 -20.51 6.94 8.43
C ALA A 254 -21.13 5.59 8.89
N ALA A 255 -20.75 5.13 10.08
CA ALA A 255 -21.34 3.95 10.73
C ALA A 255 -22.71 4.22 11.41
N GLY A 256 -23.25 5.44 11.28
CA GLY A 256 -24.54 5.83 11.86
C GLY A 256 -24.51 6.11 13.38
N LYS A 257 -23.33 6.28 13.97
CA LYS A 257 -23.14 6.56 15.40
C LYS A 257 -22.18 7.74 15.62
N PRO A 258 -22.53 8.97 15.20
CA PRO A 258 -21.68 10.13 15.38
C PRO A 258 -21.40 10.37 16.87
N ARG A 259 -20.13 10.49 17.25
CA ARG A 259 -19.68 10.66 18.63
C ARG A 259 -18.41 11.50 18.70
N ALA A 260 -18.23 12.15 19.82
CA ALA A 260 -16.99 12.86 20.10
C ALA A 260 -15.81 11.89 20.28
N VAL A 261 -14.68 12.23 19.70
CA VAL A 261 -13.42 11.53 19.88
C VAL A 261 -12.54 12.33 20.84
N ARG A 262 -12.07 11.70 21.91
CA ARG A 262 -11.21 12.34 22.91
C ARG A 262 -9.74 12.14 22.54
N THR A 263 -8.96 13.19 22.58
CA THR A 263 -7.52 13.11 22.33
C THR A 263 -6.78 12.59 23.57
N LEU A 264 -5.97 11.54 23.38
CA LEU A 264 -5.13 11.00 24.44
C LEU A 264 -3.87 11.86 24.62
N PRO A 265 -3.46 12.14 25.88
CA PRO A 265 -2.18 12.74 26.16
C PRO A 265 -1.03 11.88 25.63
N ALA A 266 0.01 12.49 25.06
CA ALA A 266 1.15 11.78 24.48
C ALA A 266 1.85 10.83 25.49
N GLY A 267 1.90 11.21 26.77
CA GLY A 267 2.46 10.34 27.83
C GLY A 267 1.70 9.03 28.00
N VAL A 268 0.37 9.07 27.91
CA VAL A 268 -0.49 7.87 27.96
C VAL A 268 -0.23 6.97 26.76
N VAL A 269 -0.19 7.56 25.56
CA VAL A 269 0.09 6.81 24.31
C VAL A 269 1.44 6.11 24.39
N ARG A 270 2.49 6.82 24.82
CA ARG A 270 3.82 6.24 25.01
C ARG A 270 3.84 5.10 26.06
N ALA A 271 3.14 5.29 27.17
CA ALA A 271 3.07 4.27 28.21
C ALA A 271 2.40 2.98 27.71
N VAL A 272 1.29 3.12 26.96
CA VAL A 272 0.57 1.97 26.37
C VAL A 272 1.47 1.21 25.38
N PHE A 273 2.16 1.89 24.49
CA PHE A 273 3.04 1.25 23.51
C PHE A 273 4.27 0.59 24.17
N ARG A 274 4.88 1.22 25.16
CA ARG A 274 5.98 0.62 25.93
C ARG A 274 5.54 -0.65 26.66
N LEU A 275 4.36 -0.63 27.27
CA LEU A 275 3.82 -1.82 27.93
C LEU A 275 3.52 -2.93 26.91
N GLY A 276 2.91 -2.59 25.79
CA GLY A 276 2.65 -3.54 24.69
C GLY A 276 3.93 -4.16 24.14
N GLY A 277 4.99 -3.36 23.96
CA GLY A 277 6.31 -3.85 23.53
C GLY A 277 6.91 -4.86 24.54
N ARG A 278 6.82 -4.58 25.85
CA ARG A 278 7.27 -5.52 26.88
C ARG A 278 6.50 -6.83 26.86
N VAL A 279 5.17 -6.79 26.67
CA VAL A 279 4.33 -7.99 26.57
C VAL A 279 4.74 -8.81 25.34
N ASN A 280 4.98 -8.17 24.20
CA ASN A 280 5.45 -8.86 22.99
C ASN A 280 6.81 -9.52 23.23
N GLY A 281 7.75 -8.82 23.85
CA GLY A 281 9.06 -9.39 24.21
C GLY A 281 8.94 -10.63 25.10
N LEU A 282 8.07 -10.59 26.11
CA LEU A 282 7.82 -11.73 27.01
C LEU A 282 7.13 -12.91 26.31
N THR A 283 6.34 -12.67 25.28
CA THR A 283 5.61 -13.71 24.53
C THR A 283 6.37 -14.21 23.30
N GLY A 284 7.56 -13.68 23.01
CA GLY A 284 8.36 -13.99 21.82
C GLY A 284 7.70 -13.60 20.50
N LYS A 285 6.85 -12.58 20.52
CA LYS A 285 6.15 -12.05 19.35
C LYS A 285 6.91 -10.86 18.76
N GLU A 286 7.19 -10.92 17.48
CA GLU A 286 7.85 -9.83 16.76
C GLU A 286 6.91 -9.26 15.67
N PRO A 287 6.34 -8.07 15.89
CA PRO A 287 5.57 -7.36 14.87
C PRO A 287 6.49 -6.68 13.85
N GLY A 288 6.00 -6.52 12.63
CA GLY A 288 6.70 -5.76 11.58
C GLY A 288 6.95 -4.30 11.95
N LEU A 289 5.97 -3.65 12.58
CA LEU A 289 6.12 -2.35 13.24
C LEU A 289 6.32 -2.57 14.74
N THR A 290 7.51 -2.31 15.24
CA THR A 290 7.88 -2.51 16.65
C THR A 290 7.02 -1.67 17.57
N VAL A 291 6.25 -2.32 18.45
CA VAL A 291 5.19 -1.68 19.26
C VAL A 291 5.72 -0.58 20.16
N GLU A 292 6.88 -0.77 20.80
CA GLU A 292 7.47 0.24 21.68
C GLU A 292 7.84 1.55 20.98
N HIS A 293 7.99 1.54 19.65
CA HIS A 293 8.34 2.70 18.82
C HIS A 293 7.15 3.25 18.02
N LEU A 294 5.95 2.68 18.17
CA LEU A 294 4.75 3.15 17.46
C LEU A 294 4.33 4.57 17.85
N ASP A 295 4.73 5.04 19.05
CA ASP A 295 4.47 6.41 19.46
C ASP A 295 5.04 7.43 18.46
N ALA A 296 6.20 7.11 17.85
CA ALA A 296 6.81 7.94 16.82
C ALA A 296 5.94 8.05 15.55
N LEU A 297 5.13 7.07 15.25
CA LEU A 297 4.23 7.08 14.08
C LEU A 297 2.86 7.66 14.43
N PHE A 298 2.30 7.32 15.60
CA PHE A 298 0.94 7.72 15.98
C PHE A 298 0.83 9.11 16.58
N LEU A 299 1.93 9.66 17.15
CA LEU A 299 1.96 11.03 17.72
C LEU A 299 2.41 12.09 16.70
N ARG A 300 2.92 11.69 15.53
CA ARG A 300 3.30 12.59 14.43
C ARG A 300 2.18 12.72 13.42
N GLU A 301 2.20 13.80 12.70
CA GLU A 301 1.41 14.00 11.50
C GLU A 301 2.23 13.45 10.31
N LEU A 302 1.92 12.21 9.91
CA LEU A 302 2.53 11.58 8.73
C LEU A 302 1.78 12.07 7.50
N PHE A 303 1.93 13.36 7.23
CA PHE A 303 1.25 14.06 6.16
C PHE A 303 2.17 14.22 4.95
N VAL A 304 1.58 14.12 3.79
CA VAL A 304 2.23 14.33 2.50
C VAL A 304 1.34 15.27 1.71
N ASP A 305 1.90 16.28 1.08
CA ASP A 305 1.13 17.21 0.27
C ASP A 305 0.54 16.50 -0.95
N PRO A 306 -0.79 16.40 -1.06
CA PRO A 306 -1.41 15.74 -2.19
C PRO A 306 -1.27 16.59 -3.45
N PRO A 307 -0.83 16.02 -4.58
CA PRO A 307 -0.70 16.76 -5.83
C PRO A 307 -2.06 17.23 -6.37
N ALA A 308 -3.12 16.50 -6.07
CA ALA A 308 -4.51 16.84 -6.39
C ALA A 308 -5.40 16.44 -5.20
N PRO A 309 -5.64 17.34 -4.23
CA PRO A 309 -6.46 17.06 -3.06
C PRO A 309 -7.86 16.57 -3.43
N ARG A 310 -8.27 15.44 -2.84
CA ARG A 310 -9.61 14.87 -2.98
C ARG A 310 -10.06 14.33 -1.63
N SER A 311 -11.36 14.42 -1.35
CA SER A 311 -11.91 13.81 -0.13
C SER A 311 -11.98 12.29 -0.27
N VAL A 312 -11.55 11.59 0.79
CA VAL A 312 -11.71 10.13 0.91
C VAL A 312 -13.06 9.72 1.53
N ASP A 313 -14.01 10.65 1.68
CA ASP A 313 -15.29 10.41 2.39
C ASP A 313 -16.14 9.31 1.77
N GLU A 314 -16.12 9.14 0.45
CA GLU A 314 -16.85 8.05 -0.20
C GLU A 314 -16.26 6.70 0.16
N ALA A 315 -14.96 6.52 -0.03
CA ALA A 315 -14.23 5.31 0.32
C ALA A 315 -14.29 5.01 1.82
N LEU A 316 -14.28 6.05 2.66
CA LEU A 316 -14.45 5.93 4.11
C LEU A 316 -15.86 5.42 4.46
N ARG A 317 -16.91 5.91 3.79
CA ARG A 317 -18.29 5.42 3.98
C ARG A 317 -18.44 3.96 3.54
N GLU A 318 -17.81 3.54 2.44
CA GLU A 318 -17.76 2.14 2.01
C GLU A 318 -17.09 1.28 3.07
N THR A 319 -15.91 1.68 3.54
CA THR A 319 -15.18 0.98 4.61
C THR A 319 -15.99 0.86 5.90
N ALA A 320 -16.73 1.90 6.27
CA ALA A 320 -17.53 1.90 7.50
C ALA A 320 -18.78 1.00 7.41
N LYS A 321 -19.29 0.73 6.20
CA LYS A 321 -20.51 -0.09 5.98
C LYS A 321 -20.19 -1.58 5.81
N ALA A 322 -19.01 -1.92 5.34
CA ALA A 322 -18.55 -3.29 5.15
C ALA A 322 -18.19 -3.98 6.47
#